data_e9bfba78d29a64a550088be55e1eba2b
#
_entry.id   e9bfba78d29a64a550088be55e1eba2b
#
_cell.length_a   1.000
_cell.length_b   1.000
_cell.length_c   1.000
_cell.angle_alpha   90.00
_cell.angle_beta   90.00
_cell.angle_gamma   90.00
#
_symmetry.space_group_name_H-M   'P 1'
#
loop_
_entity.id
_entity.type
_entity.pdbx_description
1 polymer ?
#
loop_
_entity_poly.entity_id
_entity_poly.type
_entity_poly.pdbx_seq_one_letter_code
_entity_poly.pdbx_strand_id
1 'polypeptide(L)'
;RFISFYPSETYGPHKHLRIEINYVKKGYCILHLDNESVTFKEGEIMVITSDVNHLFEAGSEGTTLMQLEFLPEIFSNFNLNSRVGKDASVPTSVFLFSEENRLIKIVNNVRIMRVVQRIVNELETKSVYYQYLVVMYYAELLVLIYRYMDEAYLPICTNDSLRKAIAYIRLNYHSDININKVAEEVGISERYLRNLFSQYLNLSPLDYLNQIRINKAVELLRNTEMSI
;
A
#
# COMPACT_ATOMS: atom_id res chain seq x y z
N ARG A 1 10.77 -0.25 16.66
CA ARG A 1 11.84 -0.97 17.38
C ARG A 1 12.89 -1.51 16.41
N PHE A 2 14.08 -1.80 16.92
CA PHE A 2 15.08 -2.58 16.20
C PHE A 2 15.00 -4.03 16.64
N ILE A 3 15.13 -4.96 15.67
CA ILE A 3 15.14 -6.40 15.91
C ILE A 3 16.36 -6.97 15.17
N SER A 4 17.13 -7.80 15.86
CA SER A 4 18.26 -8.51 15.24
C SER A 4 18.03 -10.01 15.34
N PHE A 5 18.23 -10.68 14.24
CA PHE A 5 18.13 -12.13 14.08
C PHE A 5 19.52 -12.74 13.86
N TYR A 6 19.76 -13.89 14.44
CA TYR A 6 20.96 -14.67 14.20
C TYR A 6 20.99 -15.23 12.76
N PRO A 7 22.17 -15.70 12.30
CA PRO A 7 22.27 -16.34 10.99
C PRO A 7 21.25 -17.45 10.80
N SER A 8 20.50 -17.38 9.71
CA SER A 8 19.48 -18.38 9.32
C SER A 8 18.37 -18.60 10.37
N GLU A 9 18.20 -17.70 11.31
CA GLU A 9 17.08 -17.74 12.27
C GLU A 9 15.78 -17.54 11.55
N THR A 10 14.75 -18.30 11.96
CA THR A 10 13.40 -18.20 11.40
C THR A 10 12.41 -17.72 12.47
N TYR A 11 11.41 -16.95 12.04
CA TYR A 11 10.31 -16.47 12.89
C TYR A 11 8.97 -16.63 12.18
N GLY A 12 8.06 -17.39 12.77
CA GLY A 12 6.78 -17.78 12.20
C GLY A 12 6.75 -19.28 11.83
N PRO A 13 5.82 -19.74 10.97
CA PRO A 13 4.79 -18.95 10.31
C PRO A 13 3.75 -18.40 11.30
N HIS A 14 3.29 -17.19 11.05
CA HIS A 14 2.24 -16.53 11.83
C HIS A 14 1.46 -15.53 11.00
N LYS A 15 0.32 -15.08 11.52
CA LYS A 15 -0.47 -14.00 10.94
C LYS A 15 -1.07 -13.13 12.04
N HIS A 16 -1.30 -11.87 11.75
CA HIS A 16 -1.89 -10.91 12.67
C HIS A 16 -2.63 -9.79 11.93
N LEU A 17 -3.51 -9.10 12.65
CA LEU A 17 -4.29 -8.00 12.08
C LEU A 17 -3.47 -6.71 11.88
N ARG A 18 -2.24 -6.67 12.36
CA ARG A 18 -1.38 -5.49 12.22
C ARG A 18 -0.74 -5.45 10.83
N ILE A 19 -0.59 -4.25 10.33
CA ILE A 19 0.29 -3.97 9.21
C ILE A 19 1.71 -3.88 9.75
N GLU A 20 2.62 -4.50 9.05
CA GLU A 20 4.02 -4.57 9.45
C GLU A 20 4.90 -3.93 8.38
N ILE A 21 5.73 -2.98 8.78
CA ILE A 21 6.73 -2.34 7.92
C ILE A 21 8.10 -2.64 8.47
N ASN A 22 8.91 -3.34 7.69
CA ASN A 22 10.28 -3.70 8.04
C ASN A 22 11.26 -3.08 7.06
N TYR A 23 12.17 -2.26 7.55
CA TYR A 23 13.33 -1.78 6.82
C TYR A 23 14.53 -2.66 7.14
N VAL A 24 15.16 -3.25 6.13
CA VAL A 24 16.39 -4.06 6.30
C VAL A 24 17.56 -3.12 6.49
N LYS A 25 18.02 -2.99 7.74
CA LYS A 25 19.13 -2.10 8.11
C LYS A 25 20.49 -2.73 7.86
N LYS A 26 20.58 -4.06 8.00
CA LYS A 26 21.82 -4.84 7.78
C LYS A 26 21.49 -6.26 7.34
N GLY A 27 22.26 -6.77 6.40
CA GLY A 27 22.13 -8.13 5.90
C GLY A 27 21.01 -8.28 4.87
N TYR A 28 20.42 -9.44 4.82
CA TYR A 28 19.24 -9.74 3.98
C TYR A 28 18.32 -10.71 4.70
N CYS A 29 17.08 -10.78 4.25
CA CYS A 29 16.10 -11.75 4.72
C CYS A 29 15.25 -12.31 3.59
N ILE A 30 14.59 -13.41 3.84
CA ILE A 30 13.61 -14.02 2.96
C ILE A 30 12.28 -14.02 3.70
N LEU A 31 11.26 -13.51 3.07
CA LEU A 31 9.88 -13.63 3.54
C LEU A 31 9.20 -14.72 2.73
N HIS A 32 8.74 -15.75 3.41
CA HIS A 32 7.96 -16.83 2.84
C HIS A 32 6.48 -16.57 3.07
N LEU A 33 5.73 -16.54 1.99
CA LEU A 33 4.27 -16.53 1.97
C LEU A 33 3.77 -17.91 1.53
N ASP A 34 2.45 -18.13 1.52
CA ASP A 34 1.88 -19.46 1.22
C ASP A 34 2.37 -20.05 -0.12
N ASN A 35 2.55 -19.22 -1.16
CA ASN A 35 2.87 -19.65 -2.53
C ASN A 35 4.14 -19.02 -3.12
N GLU A 36 4.82 -18.15 -2.37
CA GLU A 36 5.98 -17.43 -2.87
C GLU A 36 6.98 -17.10 -1.76
N SER A 37 8.22 -16.86 -2.16
CA SER A 37 9.27 -16.38 -1.28
C SER A 37 9.95 -15.16 -1.90
N VAL A 38 10.07 -14.09 -1.12
CA VAL A 38 10.63 -12.83 -1.59
C VAL A 38 11.83 -12.45 -0.75
N THR A 39 12.99 -12.24 -1.40
CA THR A 39 14.21 -11.78 -0.73
C THR A 39 14.22 -10.25 -0.62
N PHE A 40 14.56 -9.77 0.58
CA PHE A 40 14.78 -8.36 0.89
C PHE A 40 16.23 -8.13 1.30
N LYS A 41 16.87 -7.16 0.68
CA LYS A 41 18.27 -6.78 0.93
C LYS A 41 18.36 -5.52 1.77
N GLU A 42 19.56 -5.24 2.27
CA GLU A 42 19.87 -3.98 2.93
C GLU A 42 19.40 -2.77 2.13
N GLY A 43 18.71 -1.85 2.79
CA GLY A 43 18.11 -0.66 2.17
C GLY A 43 16.69 -0.86 1.62
N GLU A 44 16.20 -2.10 1.56
CA GLU A 44 14.83 -2.38 1.09
C GLU A 44 13.83 -2.37 2.24
N ILE A 45 12.58 -2.03 1.91
CA ILE A 45 11.47 -1.98 2.85
C ILE A 45 10.43 -3.02 2.44
N MET A 46 9.96 -3.76 3.42
CA MET A 46 8.93 -4.77 3.34
C MET A 46 7.68 -4.22 4.03
N VAL A 47 6.54 -4.18 3.33
CA VAL A 47 5.24 -3.87 3.92
C VAL A 47 4.37 -5.11 3.82
N ILE A 48 4.06 -5.72 4.95
CA ILE A 48 3.18 -6.88 5.06
C ILE A 48 1.83 -6.36 5.53
N THR A 49 0.78 -6.69 4.78
CA THR A 49 -0.56 -6.21 5.11
C THR A 49 -1.24 -7.09 6.16
N SER A 50 -2.41 -6.65 6.64
CA SER A 50 -3.16 -7.35 7.68
C SER A 50 -3.57 -8.76 7.25
N ASP A 51 -3.55 -9.71 8.19
CA ASP A 51 -4.01 -11.10 8.07
C ASP A 51 -3.26 -11.96 7.01
N VAL A 52 -2.03 -11.57 6.67
CA VAL A 52 -1.16 -12.34 5.77
C VAL A 52 -0.35 -13.35 6.58
N ASN A 53 -0.47 -14.64 6.22
CA ASN A 53 0.37 -15.68 6.79
C ASN A 53 1.78 -15.58 6.23
N HIS A 54 2.78 -15.44 7.10
CA HIS A 54 4.17 -15.27 6.68
C HIS A 54 5.17 -15.89 7.67
N LEU A 55 6.31 -16.29 7.11
CA LEU A 55 7.49 -16.73 7.85
C LEU A 55 8.68 -15.90 7.40
N PHE A 56 9.40 -15.36 8.35
CA PHE A 56 10.64 -14.65 8.15
C PHE A 56 11.84 -15.57 8.34
N GLU A 57 12.82 -15.48 7.46
CA GLU A 57 14.10 -16.19 7.53
C GLU A 57 15.24 -15.18 7.37
N ALA A 58 16.11 -15.10 8.36
CA ALA A 58 17.30 -14.25 8.33
C ALA A 58 18.36 -14.82 7.38
N GLY A 59 19.12 -13.94 6.75
CA GLY A 59 20.25 -14.33 5.92
C GLY A 59 21.37 -15.04 6.67
N SER A 60 22.32 -15.61 5.92
CA SER A 60 23.44 -16.41 6.44
C SER A 60 24.39 -15.64 7.38
N GLU A 61 24.37 -14.32 7.36
CA GLU A 61 25.17 -13.46 8.26
C GLU A 61 24.31 -12.79 9.35
N GLY A 62 23.04 -13.19 9.46
CA GLY A 62 22.05 -12.56 10.29
C GLY A 62 21.42 -11.34 9.64
N THR A 63 20.39 -10.80 10.29
CA THR A 63 19.63 -9.66 9.75
C THR A 63 19.27 -8.71 10.87
N THR A 64 19.40 -7.41 10.62
CA THR A 64 18.86 -6.37 11.51
C THR A 64 17.76 -5.61 10.78
N LEU A 65 16.58 -5.59 11.39
CA LEU A 65 15.41 -4.87 10.91
C LEU A 65 15.10 -3.66 11.80
N MET A 66 14.59 -2.63 11.17
CA MET A 66 13.82 -1.58 11.86
C MET A 66 12.35 -1.84 11.57
N GLN A 67 11.61 -2.27 12.60
CA GLN A 67 10.23 -2.72 12.50
C GLN A 67 9.26 -1.69 13.05
N LEU A 68 8.17 -1.52 12.33
CA LEU A 68 7.02 -0.72 12.69
C LEU A 68 5.76 -1.56 12.49
N GLU A 69 4.94 -1.67 13.53
CA GLU A 69 3.65 -2.38 13.49
C GLU A 69 2.53 -1.46 13.94
N PHE A 70 1.39 -1.51 13.26
CA PHE A 70 0.22 -0.72 13.61
C PHE A 70 -1.07 -1.38 13.12
N LEU A 71 -2.17 -1.05 13.78
CA LEU A 71 -3.50 -1.50 13.35
C LEU A 71 -4.01 -0.62 12.20
N PRO A 72 -4.70 -1.19 11.20
CA PRO A 72 -5.29 -0.44 10.08
C PRO A 72 -6.18 0.73 10.51
N GLU A 73 -6.84 0.59 11.66
CA GLU A 73 -7.78 1.57 12.21
C GLU A 73 -7.12 2.91 12.59
N ILE A 74 -5.79 2.98 12.72
CA ILE A 74 -5.09 4.24 13.00
C ILE A 74 -5.43 5.31 11.95
N PHE A 75 -5.85 4.88 10.77
CA PHE A 75 -6.18 5.76 9.64
C PHE A 75 -7.66 6.09 9.50
N SER A 76 -8.56 5.38 10.20
CA SER A 76 -10.01 5.60 10.11
C SER A 76 -10.43 7.00 10.58
N ASN A 77 -9.63 7.62 11.45
CA ASN A 77 -9.85 8.96 11.99
C ASN A 77 -9.21 10.09 11.17
N PHE A 78 -8.49 9.76 10.08
CA PHE A 78 -7.90 10.76 9.19
C PHE A 78 -8.91 11.30 8.19
N ASN A 79 -9.75 12.23 8.63
CA ASN A 79 -10.67 12.94 7.73
C ASN A 79 -10.01 14.24 7.24
N LEU A 80 -9.18 14.16 6.20
CA LEU A 80 -8.59 15.32 5.54
C LEU A 80 -9.58 16.06 4.61
N ASN A 81 -10.78 15.52 4.43
CA ASN A 81 -11.74 16.00 3.44
C ASN A 81 -12.32 17.39 3.72
N SER A 82 -12.15 17.96 4.92
CA SER A 82 -12.83 19.20 5.29
C SER A 82 -12.11 20.48 4.92
N ARG A 83 -10.81 20.45 4.54
CA ARG A 83 -10.03 21.67 4.34
C ARG A 83 -9.11 21.74 3.14
N VAL A 84 -8.88 20.64 2.41
CA VAL A 84 -7.91 20.59 1.30
C VAL A 84 -8.59 20.59 -0.08
N GLY A 85 -9.90 20.74 -0.13
CA GLY A 85 -10.71 20.73 -1.35
C GLY A 85 -11.58 19.48 -1.48
N LYS A 86 -12.69 19.60 -2.20
CA LYS A 86 -13.66 18.51 -2.40
C LYS A 86 -13.09 17.31 -3.16
N ASP A 87 -11.93 17.47 -3.81
CA ASP A 87 -11.28 16.46 -4.64
C ASP A 87 -10.09 15.77 -3.95
N ALA A 88 -9.77 16.15 -2.70
CA ALA A 88 -8.72 15.49 -1.92
C ALA A 88 -9.28 14.27 -1.18
N SER A 89 -9.78 13.30 -1.90
CA SER A 89 -9.93 11.95 -1.34
C SER A 89 -8.54 11.37 -1.14
N VAL A 90 -8.03 11.46 0.08
CA VAL A 90 -6.88 10.60 0.46
C VAL A 90 -7.37 9.17 0.21
N PRO A 91 -6.68 8.38 -0.60
CA PRO A 91 -7.04 6.99 -0.79
C PRO A 91 -7.17 6.38 0.60
N THR A 92 -8.33 5.85 0.88
CA THR A 92 -8.56 5.17 2.16
C THR A 92 -7.50 4.09 2.30
N SER A 93 -6.92 3.97 3.47
CA SER A 93 -5.92 2.96 3.85
C SER A 93 -6.23 1.54 3.38
N VAL A 94 -7.50 1.26 3.13
CA VAL A 94 -8.04 -0.02 2.69
C VAL A 94 -7.55 -0.44 1.31
N PHE A 95 -7.30 0.49 0.38
CA PHE A 95 -6.79 0.13 -0.94
C PHE A 95 -5.33 -0.32 -0.92
N LEU A 96 -4.51 0.29 -0.06
CA LEU A 96 -3.11 -0.13 0.15
C LEU A 96 -3.00 -1.52 0.75
N PHE A 97 -4.03 -1.95 1.47
CA PHE A 97 -4.03 -3.16 2.30
C PHE A 97 -5.11 -4.15 1.87
N SER A 98 -5.46 -4.16 0.57
CA SER A 98 -6.33 -5.17 -0.03
C SER A 98 -5.61 -6.53 -0.11
N GLU A 99 -6.39 -7.61 -0.22
CA GLU A 99 -5.85 -8.97 -0.41
C GLU A 99 -4.93 -9.08 -1.64
N GLU A 100 -5.09 -8.20 -2.63
CA GLU A 100 -4.24 -8.11 -3.82
C GLU A 100 -2.83 -7.55 -3.50
N ASN A 101 -2.70 -6.77 -2.43
CA ASN A 101 -1.45 -6.15 -1.99
C ASN A 101 -0.94 -6.76 -0.69
N ARG A 102 -0.87 -8.10 -0.61
CA ARG A 102 -0.43 -8.84 0.59
C ARG A 102 0.99 -8.47 1.03
N LEU A 103 1.85 -8.15 0.06
CA LEU A 103 3.23 -7.77 0.28
C LEU A 103 3.64 -6.66 -0.70
N ILE A 104 4.22 -5.58 -0.18
CA ILE A 104 4.78 -4.51 -0.99
C ILE A 104 6.28 -4.46 -0.74
N LYS A 105 7.06 -4.63 -1.81
CA LYS A 105 8.51 -4.45 -1.79
C LYS A 105 8.86 -3.05 -2.28
N ILE A 106 9.51 -2.25 -1.43
CA ILE A 106 9.95 -0.89 -1.73
C ILE A 106 11.47 -0.86 -1.82
N VAL A 107 11.98 -0.39 -2.95
CA VAL A 107 13.41 -0.37 -3.25
C VAL A 107 13.87 1.08 -3.43
N ASN A 108 15.04 1.41 -2.87
CA ASN A 108 15.73 2.71 -3.06
C ASN A 108 14.89 3.96 -2.70
N ASN A 109 13.99 3.85 -1.72
CA ASN A 109 13.15 4.99 -1.32
C ASN A 109 13.58 5.60 0.02
N VAL A 110 14.56 6.51 -0.05
CA VAL A 110 15.10 7.23 1.12
C VAL A 110 14.02 8.06 1.85
N ARG A 111 12.99 8.53 1.14
CA ARG A 111 11.91 9.34 1.74
C ARG A 111 11.08 8.47 2.69
N ILE A 112 10.63 7.30 2.23
CA ILE A 112 9.86 6.36 3.06
C ILE A 112 10.71 5.90 4.25
N MET A 113 11.97 5.51 4.02
CA MET A 113 12.89 5.11 5.08
C MET A 113 13.01 6.18 6.17
N ARG A 114 13.19 7.46 5.79
CA ARG A 114 13.31 8.56 6.77
C ARG A 114 12.04 8.74 7.60
N VAL A 115 10.86 8.60 7.01
CA VAL A 115 9.60 8.71 7.77
C VAL A 115 9.46 7.55 8.75
N VAL A 116 9.75 6.31 8.33
CA VAL A 116 9.76 5.14 9.23
C VAL A 116 10.71 5.37 10.40
N GLN A 117 11.91 5.89 10.15
CA GLN A 117 12.89 6.19 11.19
C GLN A 117 12.41 7.28 12.16
N ARG A 118 11.75 8.35 11.65
CA ARG A 118 11.17 9.40 12.49
C ARG A 118 10.08 8.84 13.41
N ILE A 119 9.20 7.98 12.89
CA ILE A 119 8.17 7.32 13.71
C ILE A 119 8.82 6.48 14.81
N VAL A 120 9.80 5.64 14.47
CA VAL A 120 10.48 4.80 15.46
C VAL A 120 11.16 5.65 16.53
N ASN A 121 11.87 6.72 16.15
CA ASN A 121 12.53 7.61 17.10
C ASN A 121 11.53 8.27 18.05
N GLU A 122 10.39 8.79 17.56
CA GLU A 122 9.37 9.39 18.42
C GLU A 122 8.76 8.38 19.40
N LEU A 123 8.53 7.14 18.95
CA LEU A 123 8.01 6.08 19.79
C LEU A 123 9.00 5.59 20.86
N GLU A 124 10.31 5.73 20.62
CA GLU A 124 11.37 5.38 21.56
C GLU A 124 11.63 6.52 22.55
N THR A 125 11.71 7.77 22.08
CA THR A 125 12.03 8.94 22.93
C THR A 125 10.84 9.41 23.74
N LYS A 126 9.61 9.26 23.22
CA LYS A 126 8.34 9.67 23.83
C LYS A 126 8.36 11.10 24.35
N SER A 127 8.92 12.01 23.56
CA SER A 127 8.93 13.44 23.85
C SER A 127 7.52 14.01 24.04
N VAL A 128 7.39 15.20 24.65
CA VAL A 128 6.08 15.83 24.87
C VAL A 128 5.34 15.94 23.53
N TYR A 129 4.09 15.49 23.51
CA TYR A 129 3.22 15.47 22.31
C TYR A 129 3.67 14.54 21.18
N TYR A 130 4.54 13.57 21.43
CA TYR A 130 5.02 12.62 20.41
C TYR A 130 3.87 11.91 19.68
N GLN A 131 2.75 11.62 20.34
CA GLN A 131 1.59 10.94 19.71
C GLN A 131 1.07 11.71 18.50
N TYR A 132 1.01 13.05 18.57
CA TYR A 132 0.56 13.90 17.46
C TYR A 132 1.53 13.85 16.29
N LEU A 133 2.85 13.86 16.55
CA LEU A 133 3.87 13.73 15.52
C LEU A 133 3.82 12.34 14.87
N VAL A 134 3.69 11.29 15.66
CA VAL A 134 3.57 9.91 15.17
C VAL A 134 2.39 9.79 14.22
N VAL A 135 1.22 10.33 14.58
CA VAL A 135 0.03 10.33 13.74
C VAL A 135 0.26 11.06 12.42
N MET A 136 0.90 12.24 12.45
CA MET A 136 1.23 12.99 11.22
C MET A 136 2.25 12.25 10.34
N TYR A 137 3.25 11.62 10.93
CA TYR A 137 4.22 10.83 10.18
C TYR A 137 3.61 9.57 9.57
N TYR A 138 2.64 8.94 10.23
CA TYR A 138 1.87 7.85 9.62
C TYR A 138 1.09 8.32 8.40
N ALA A 139 0.47 9.49 8.45
CA ALA A 139 -0.21 10.06 7.30
C ALA A 139 0.76 10.34 6.14
N GLU A 140 1.94 10.92 6.43
CA GLU A 140 3.00 11.11 5.44
C GLU A 140 3.45 9.78 4.85
N LEU A 141 3.68 8.78 5.69
CA LEU A 141 4.11 7.44 5.29
C LEU A 141 3.14 6.78 4.31
N LEU A 142 1.85 6.83 4.61
CA LEU A 142 0.81 6.29 3.71
C LEU A 142 0.80 6.97 2.36
N VAL A 143 0.85 8.31 2.34
CA VAL A 143 0.90 9.06 1.09
C VAL A 143 2.13 8.69 0.27
N LEU A 144 3.28 8.50 0.91
CA LEU A 144 4.53 8.12 0.23
C LEU A 144 4.48 6.68 -0.30
N ILE A 145 3.95 5.72 0.47
CA ILE A 145 3.76 4.33 0.02
C ILE A 145 2.79 4.32 -1.16
N TYR A 146 1.67 5.03 -1.05
CA TYR A 146 0.70 5.13 -2.13
C TYR A 146 1.32 5.70 -3.41
N ARG A 147 2.08 6.80 -3.30
CA ARG A 147 2.80 7.36 -4.45
C ARG A 147 3.80 6.38 -5.03
N TYR A 148 4.55 5.68 -4.20
CA TYR A 148 5.48 4.65 -4.65
C TYR A 148 4.77 3.54 -5.41
N MET A 149 3.63 3.06 -4.92
CA MET A 149 2.82 2.08 -5.62
C MET A 149 2.27 2.63 -6.92
N ASP A 150 1.75 3.85 -6.90
CA ASP A 150 1.23 4.53 -8.09
C ASP A 150 2.36 4.75 -9.12
N GLU A 151 3.55 5.17 -8.69
CA GLU A 151 4.74 5.29 -9.53
C GLU A 151 5.27 3.92 -9.99
N ALA A 152 5.15 2.86 -9.21
CA ALA A 152 5.52 1.51 -9.60
C ALA A 152 4.51 0.90 -10.60
N TYR A 153 3.24 1.27 -10.50
CA TYR A 153 2.24 0.95 -11.52
C TYR A 153 2.35 1.86 -12.75
N LEU A 154 2.89 3.09 -12.61
CA LEU A 154 3.06 4.06 -13.70
C LEU A 154 4.18 3.74 -14.72
N PRO A 155 5.31 3.07 -14.41
CA PRO A 155 6.26 2.66 -15.46
C PRO A 155 5.70 1.61 -16.42
N ILE A 156 4.67 0.88 -16.01
CA ILE A 156 3.89 0.03 -16.91
C ILE A 156 3.03 0.91 -17.84
N CYS A 157 2.71 2.14 -17.44
CA CYS A 157 1.93 3.10 -18.19
C CYS A 157 2.81 4.25 -18.71
N THR A 158 3.68 3.98 -19.69
CA THR A 158 4.24 5.03 -20.57
C THR A 158 3.12 5.72 -21.38
N ASN A 159 1.89 5.20 -21.28
CA ASN A 159 0.74 5.72 -22.00
C ASN A 159 -0.07 6.66 -21.10
N ASP A 160 0.00 7.96 -21.43
CA ASP A 160 -0.70 9.03 -20.70
C ASP A 160 -2.23 8.84 -20.67
N SER A 161 -2.80 8.28 -21.75
CA SER A 161 -4.24 7.99 -21.83
C SER A 161 -4.66 6.91 -20.84
N LEU A 162 -3.87 5.85 -20.64
CA LEU A 162 -4.16 4.81 -19.66
C LEU A 162 -4.08 5.36 -18.24
N ARG A 163 -3.07 6.17 -17.95
CA ARG A 163 -2.92 6.84 -16.66
C ARG A 163 -4.12 7.72 -16.33
N LYS A 164 -4.56 8.55 -17.29
CA LYS A 164 -5.76 9.41 -17.15
C LYS A 164 -7.02 8.58 -16.95
N ALA A 165 -7.17 7.47 -17.68
CA ALA A 165 -8.32 6.58 -17.54
C ALA A 165 -8.39 5.92 -16.17
N ILE A 166 -7.28 5.42 -15.67
CA ILE A 166 -7.18 4.86 -14.31
C ILE A 166 -7.54 5.91 -13.26
N ALA A 167 -7.00 7.12 -13.36
CA ALA A 167 -7.31 8.23 -12.47
C ALA A 167 -8.79 8.60 -12.51
N TYR A 168 -9.38 8.69 -13.70
CA TYR A 168 -10.80 8.98 -13.88
C TYR A 168 -11.70 7.92 -13.25
N ILE A 169 -11.42 6.63 -13.48
CA ILE A 169 -12.16 5.51 -12.86
C ILE A 169 -12.07 5.59 -11.34
N ARG A 170 -10.88 5.79 -10.79
CA ARG A 170 -10.65 5.89 -9.34
C ARG A 170 -11.38 7.06 -8.68
N LEU A 171 -11.51 8.18 -9.38
CA LEU A 171 -12.23 9.35 -8.87
C LEU A 171 -13.76 9.21 -8.97
N ASN A 172 -14.25 8.44 -9.94
CA ASN A 172 -15.67 8.41 -10.31
C ASN A 172 -16.35 7.04 -10.14
N TYR A 173 -15.67 6.01 -9.54
CA TYR A 173 -16.21 4.65 -9.39
C TYR A 173 -17.57 4.60 -8.68
N HIS A 174 -17.85 5.55 -7.80
CA HIS A 174 -19.09 5.67 -7.03
C HIS A 174 -20.27 6.19 -7.86
N SER A 175 -20.00 6.73 -9.04
CA SER A 175 -21.00 7.28 -9.96
C SER A 175 -21.37 6.26 -11.04
N ASP A 176 -22.48 6.53 -11.75
CA ASP A 176 -22.88 5.68 -12.89
C ASP A 176 -22.00 6.01 -14.11
N ILE A 177 -20.75 5.51 -14.08
CA ILE A 177 -19.83 5.58 -15.21
C ILE A 177 -19.81 4.26 -15.97
N ASN A 178 -19.73 4.37 -17.29
CA ASN A 178 -19.46 3.25 -18.18
C ASN A 178 -18.12 3.45 -18.91
N ILE A 179 -17.62 2.40 -19.53
CA ILE A 179 -16.30 2.39 -20.17
C ILE A 179 -16.21 3.34 -21.35
N ASN A 180 -17.31 3.56 -22.06
CA ASN A 180 -17.36 4.53 -23.15
C ASN A 180 -17.11 5.95 -22.63
N LYS A 181 -17.77 6.32 -21.53
CA LYS A 181 -17.58 7.62 -20.87
C LYS A 181 -16.13 7.81 -20.38
N VAL A 182 -15.51 6.75 -19.84
CA VAL A 182 -14.09 6.80 -19.48
C VAL A 182 -13.21 7.10 -20.70
N ALA A 183 -13.48 6.45 -21.83
CA ALA A 183 -12.72 6.64 -23.06
C ALA A 183 -12.90 8.06 -23.62
N GLU A 184 -14.13 8.59 -23.61
CA GLU A 184 -14.46 9.97 -24.01
C GLU A 184 -13.70 11.01 -23.17
N GLU A 185 -13.70 10.86 -21.85
CA GLU A 185 -13.02 11.79 -20.92
C GLU A 185 -11.50 11.87 -21.14
N VAL A 186 -10.88 10.77 -21.58
CA VAL A 186 -9.45 10.76 -21.87
C VAL A 186 -9.12 10.97 -23.35
N GLY A 187 -10.14 11.20 -24.18
CA GLY A 187 -9.97 11.55 -25.59
C GLY A 187 -9.50 10.39 -26.49
N ILE A 188 -9.90 9.13 -26.17
CA ILE A 188 -9.54 7.94 -26.95
C ILE A 188 -10.78 7.08 -27.26
N SER A 189 -10.65 6.15 -28.22
CA SER A 189 -11.72 5.19 -28.48
C SER A 189 -11.79 4.12 -27.38
N GLU A 190 -13.01 3.61 -27.10
CA GLU A 190 -13.21 2.51 -26.17
C GLU A 190 -12.38 1.28 -26.53
N ARG A 191 -12.26 0.96 -27.81
CA ARG A 191 -11.43 -0.16 -28.29
C ARG A 191 -9.95 0.03 -27.90
N TYR A 192 -9.43 1.24 -28.08
CA TYR A 192 -8.04 1.54 -27.71
C TYR A 192 -7.86 1.49 -26.20
N LEU A 193 -8.83 2.00 -25.42
CA LEU A 193 -8.82 1.90 -23.97
C LEU A 193 -8.77 0.42 -23.51
N ARG A 194 -9.62 -0.45 -24.08
CA ARG A 194 -9.60 -1.90 -23.78
C ARG A 194 -8.26 -2.54 -24.10
N ASN A 195 -7.66 -2.19 -25.23
CA ASN A 195 -6.33 -2.68 -25.59
C ASN A 195 -5.26 -2.25 -24.60
N LEU A 196 -5.28 -0.98 -24.15
CA LEU A 196 -4.35 -0.48 -23.14
C LEU A 196 -4.50 -1.24 -21.82
N PHE A 197 -5.72 -1.41 -21.32
CA PHE A 197 -5.96 -2.16 -20.08
C PHE A 197 -5.51 -3.61 -20.21
N SER A 198 -5.83 -4.29 -21.29
CA SER A 198 -5.39 -5.68 -21.55
C SER A 198 -3.87 -5.79 -21.64
N GLN A 199 -3.21 -4.88 -22.36
CA GLN A 199 -1.77 -4.90 -22.58
C GLN A 199 -0.96 -4.62 -21.31
N TYR A 200 -1.39 -3.65 -20.52
CA TYR A 200 -0.61 -3.14 -19.39
C TYR A 200 -1.06 -3.68 -18.03
N LEU A 201 -2.33 -4.03 -17.86
CA LEU A 201 -2.90 -4.49 -16.59
C LEU A 201 -3.39 -5.94 -16.63
N ASN A 202 -3.41 -6.55 -17.82
CA ASN A 202 -3.98 -7.88 -18.06
C ASN A 202 -5.44 -8.04 -17.59
N LEU A 203 -6.18 -6.92 -17.56
CA LEU A 203 -7.57 -6.80 -17.14
C LEU A 203 -8.37 -6.01 -18.17
N SER A 204 -9.70 -6.17 -18.18
CA SER A 204 -10.55 -5.22 -18.89
C SER A 204 -10.78 -3.96 -18.05
N PRO A 205 -11.09 -2.78 -18.69
CA PRO A 205 -11.45 -1.58 -17.94
C PRO A 205 -12.68 -1.78 -17.05
N LEU A 206 -13.61 -2.64 -17.46
CA LEU A 206 -14.81 -2.96 -16.68
C LEU A 206 -14.47 -3.81 -15.46
N ASP A 207 -13.59 -4.81 -15.59
CA ASP A 207 -13.15 -5.61 -14.47
C ASP A 207 -12.40 -4.76 -13.45
N TYR A 208 -11.55 -3.84 -13.92
CA TYR A 208 -10.85 -2.89 -13.07
C TYR A 208 -11.84 -1.99 -12.27
N LEU A 209 -12.87 -1.44 -12.93
CA LEU A 209 -13.92 -0.66 -12.27
C LEU A 209 -14.69 -1.50 -11.25
N ASN A 210 -15.04 -2.75 -11.60
CA ASN A 210 -15.76 -3.66 -10.72
C ASN A 210 -14.91 -4.06 -9.51
N GLN A 211 -13.62 -4.32 -9.68
CA GLN A 211 -12.71 -4.58 -8.55
C GLN A 211 -12.70 -3.42 -7.56
N ILE A 212 -12.58 -2.17 -8.04
CA ILE A 212 -12.62 -0.99 -7.16
C ILE A 212 -13.95 -0.94 -6.39
N ARG A 213 -15.08 -1.17 -7.08
CA ARG A 213 -16.41 -1.14 -6.46
C ARG A 213 -16.58 -2.24 -5.41
N ILE A 214 -16.15 -3.47 -5.72
CA ILE A 214 -16.20 -4.62 -4.80
C ILE A 214 -15.34 -4.36 -3.58
N ASN A 215 -14.10 -3.91 -3.77
CA ASN A 215 -13.19 -3.61 -2.67
C ASN A 215 -13.79 -2.53 -1.74
N LYS A 216 -14.43 -1.50 -2.33
CA LYS A 216 -15.09 -0.46 -1.55
C LYS A 216 -16.35 -0.96 -0.83
N ALA A 217 -17.11 -1.85 -1.45
CA ALA A 217 -18.26 -2.48 -0.78
C ALA A 217 -17.84 -3.35 0.40
N VAL A 218 -16.79 -4.15 0.24
CA VAL A 218 -16.20 -4.95 1.33
C VAL A 218 -15.73 -4.06 2.48
N GLU A 219 -15.08 -2.95 2.16
CA GLU A 219 -14.66 -1.95 3.16
C GLU A 219 -15.84 -1.42 3.97
N LEU A 220 -16.89 -0.98 3.27
CA LEU A 220 -18.09 -0.42 3.91
C LEU A 220 -18.78 -1.46 4.79
N LEU A 221 -18.92 -2.70 4.34
CA LEU A 221 -19.53 -3.78 5.10
C LEU A 221 -18.73 -4.16 6.35
N ARG A 222 -17.39 -4.06 6.31
CA ARG A 222 -16.53 -4.35 7.47
C ARG A 222 -16.49 -3.22 8.50
N ASN A 223 -16.61 -1.98 8.06
CA ASN A 223 -16.33 -0.79 8.88
C ASN A 223 -17.59 0.03 9.22
N THR A 224 -18.77 -0.37 8.76
CA THR A 224 -20.03 0.32 9.05
C THR A 224 -21.15 -0.68 9.32
N GLU A 225 -22.20 -0.23 10.01
CA GLU A 225 -23.45 -1.00 10.22
C GLU A 225 -24.43 -0.83 9.05
N MET A 226 -23.99 -0.37 7.90
CA MET A 226 -24.85 -0.20 6.72
C MET A 226 -25.30 -1.57 6.20
N SER A 227 -26.62 -1.73 6.01
CA SER A 227 -27.17 -2.88 5.27
C SER A 227 -26.90 -2.76 3.77
N ILE A 228 -26.87 -3.91 3.10
CA ILE A 228 -26.81 -3.99 1.63
C ILE A 228 -28.10 -3.44 1.02
#